data_ee26942c1a152ed44ed79b94ce8c5ea5
#
_entry.id   ee26942c1a152ed44ed79b94ce8c5ea5
#
_cell.length_a   1.000
_cell.length_b   1.000
_cell.length_c   1.000
_cell.angle_alpha   90.00
_cell.angle_beta   90.00
_cell.angle_gamma   90.00
#
_symmetry.space_group_name_H-M   'P 1'
#
loop_
_entity.id
_entity.type
_entity.pdbx_description
1 polymer ?
#
loop_
_entity_poly.entity_id
_entity_poly.type
_entity_poly.pdbx_seq_one_letter_code
_entity_poly.pdbx_strand_id
1 'polypeptide(L)'
;MADESALVEELDCEEEGCGCSEHHCTGDISDFDCSEMPDEELLYDLADLFKIFADTTRIKILYALMKEGKSVGAIADEVGASQSAVSHQLRILKQARLVRFRRDGKQVVYSLSDDHVYTMIAQGMVHICE
;
A
#
# COMPACT_ATOMS: atom_id res chain seq x y z
N MET A 1 -8.04 -20.60 -11.18
CA MET A 1 -7.78 -19.36 -11.79
C MET A 1 -8.89 -18.41 -11.56
N ALA A 2 -10.04 -18.69 -12.03
CA ALA A 2 -11.15 -17.80 -11.85
C ALA A 2 -11.48 -17.64 -10.38
N ASP A 3 -11.19 -18.63 -9.62
CA ASP A 3 -11.54 -18.56 -8.21
C ASP A 3 -10.76 -17.52 -7.49
N GLU A 4 -9.52 -17.38 -7.84
CA GLU A 4 -8.73 -16.39 -7.18
C GLU A 4 -9.27 -15.02 -7.40
N SER A 5 -9.75 -14.80 -8.61
CA SER A 5 -10.29 -13.48 -8.89
C SER A 5 -11.47 -13.18 -8.00
N ALA A 6 -12.31 -14.15 -7.82
CA ALA A 6 -13.49 -13.94 -7.01
C ALA A 6 -13.11 -13.63 -5.58
N LEU A 7 -12.15 -14.36 -5.07
CA LEU A 7 -11.72 -14.09 -3.71
C LEU A 7 -11.17 -12.70 -3.58
N VAL A 8 -10.42 -12.33 -4.60
CA VAL A 8 -9.80 -11.05 -4.55
C VAL A 8 -10.82 -9.95 -4.50
N GLU A 9 -11.89 -10.12 -5.22
CA GLU A 9 -12.89 -9.09 -5.22
C GLU A 9 -13.53 -8.89 -3.88
N GLU A 10 -13.71 -9.98 -3.16
CA GLU A 10 -14.33 -9.81 -1.89
C GLU A 10 -13.50 -9.03 -0.95
N LEU A 11 -12.21 -9.14 -1.11
CA LEU A 11 -11.36 -8.40 -0.21
C LEU A 11 -11.37 -6.92 -0.49
N ASP A 12 -12.10 -6.54 -1.46
CA ASP A 12 -12.09 -5.16 -1.84
C ASP A 12 -13.11 -4.35 -1.11
N CYS A 13 -13.51 -4.76 0.02
CA CYS A 13 -14.45 -4.01 0.79
C CYS A 13 -13.72 -2.98 1.56
N GLU A 14 -13.39 -1.97 0.96
CA GLU A 14 -12.55 -1.03 1.60
C GLU A 14 -13.21 -0.26 2.65
N GLU A 15 -14.46 -0.07 2.50
CA GLU A 15 -15.05 0.87 3.39
C GLU A 15 -14.92 0.50 4.81
N GLU A 16 -15.14 -0.74 5.09
CA GLU A 16 -15.11 -1.07 6.46
C GLU A 16 -13.75 -1.14 6.99
N GLY A 17 -12.82 -1.13 6.10
CA GLY A 17 -11.51 -1.30 6.54
C GLY A 17 -10.92 -0.11 7.21
N CYS A 18 -11.48 1.01 6.97
CA CYS A 18 -10.86 2.18 7.52
C CYS A 18 -11.17 2.28 8.97
N GLY A 19 -10.32 1.86 9.77
CA GLY A 19 -10.54 1.97 11.17
C GLY A 19 -10.51 3.38 11.66
N CYS A 20 -10.45 4.32 10.79
CA CYS A 20 -10.49 5.68 11.24
C CYS A 20 -11.91 6.09 11.37
N SER A 21 -12.55 5.68 12.33
CA SER A 21 -13.86 5.97 12.53
C SER A 21 -13.99 7.41 12.42
N GLU A 22 -14.22 8.25 12.84
CA GLU A 22 -14.60 9.53 12.65
C GLU A 22 -13.57 10.43 12.18
N HIS A 23 -12.39 10.01 12.07
CA HIS A 23 -11.40 10.92 11.58
C HIS A 23 -11.37 10.73 10.14
N HIS A 24 -11.96 11.56 9.42
CA HIS A 24 -11.88 11.40 8.03
C HIS A 24 -10.45 11.49 7.63
N CYS A 25 -10.04 10.53 6.97
CA CYS A 25 -8.77 10.56 6.33
C CYS A 25 -8.91 11.47 5.15
N THR A 26 -9.09 12.71 5.40
CA THR A 26 -9.18 13.61 4.27
C THR A 26 -7.84 13.80 3.64
N GLY A 27 -6.83 13.40 4.33
CA GLY A 27 -5.57 13.33 3.65
C GLY A 27 -4.75 14.58 3.60
N ASP A 28 -5.20 15.63 4.17
CA ASP A 28 -4.40 16.84 4.09
C ASP A 28 -3.51 16.90 5.31
N ILE A 29 -2.22 16.79 5.06
CA ILE A 29 -1.24 16.81 6.12
C ILE A 29 -1.31 18.08 6.93
N SER A 30 -1.72 19.16 6.29
CA SER A 30 -1.75 20.43 6.98
C SER A 30 -2.78 20.47 8.09
N ASP A 31 -3.76 19.59 8.04
CA ASP A 31 -4.78 19.56 9.06
C ASP A 31 -4.43 18.62 10.21
N PHE A 32 -3.28 17.97 10.13
CA PHE A 32 -2.93 17.03 11.17
C PHE A 32 -2.55 17.76 12.46
N ASP A 33 -3.21 17.38 13.53
CA ASP A 33 -2.99 18.01 14.83
C ASP A 33 -2.09 17.14 15.67
N CYS A 34 -0.91 17.61 15.96
CA CYS A 34 0.03 16.87 16.77
C CYS A 34 0.18 17.46 18.16
N SER A 35 -0.86 18.14 18.64
CA SER A 35 -0.74 18.80 19.93
C SER A 35 -0.73 17.81 21.09
N GLU A 36 -1.33 16.65 20.91
CA GLU A 36 -1.39 15.68 21.99
C GLU A 36 -0.80 14.36 21.53
N MET A 37 -0.24 13.62 22.50
CA MET A 37 0.28 12.31 22.21
C MET A 37 -0.87 11.36 21.91
N PRO A 38 -0.84 10.65 20.77
CA PRO A 38 -1.88 9.68 20.46
C PRO A 38 -1.84 8.52 21.45
N ASP A 39 -2.92 7.74 21.49
CA ASP A 39 -2.91 6.61 22.39
C ASP A 39 -1.97 5.54 21.86
N GLU A 40 -1.65 4.60 22.72
CA GLU A 40 -0.61 3.63 22.40
C GLU A 40 -0.99 2.70 21.28
N GLU A 41 -2.26 2.36 21.17
CA GLU A 41 -2.66 1.48 20.09
C GLU A 41 -2.41 2.11 18.73
N LEU A 42 -2.73 3.38 18.62
CA LEU A 42 -2.50 4.07 17.36
C LEU A 42 -1.01 4.16 17.06
N LEU A 43 -0.21 4.36 18.09
CA LEU A 43 1.24 4.42 17.89
C LEU A 43 1.80 3.06 17.47
N TYR A 44 1.26 1.98 18.02
CA TYR A 44 1.67 0.65 17.58
C TYR A 44 1.32 0.45 16.12
N ASP A 45 0.13 0.88 15.72
CA ASP A 45 -0.26 0.75 14.32
C ASP A 45 0.67 1.53 13.41
N LEU A 46 1.04 2.72 13.84
CA LEU A 46 1.97 3.53 13.05
C LEU A 46 3.33 2.85 12.96
N ALA A 47 3.81 2.29 14.06
CA ALA A 47 5.08 1.59 14.03
C ALA A 47 5.03 0.38 13.12
N ASP A 48 3.90 -0.34 13.12
CA ASP A 48 3.75 -1.47 12.24
C ASP A 48 3.75 -1.04 10.79
N LEU A 49 3.14 0.08 10.50
CA LEU A 49 3.17 0.61 9.14
C LEU A 49 4.59 0.84 8.68
N PHE A 50 5.41 1.45 9.53
CA PHE A 50 6.80 1.69 9.15
C PHE A 50 7.59 0.40 9.02
N LYS A 51 7.22 -0.63 9.77
CA LYS A 51 7.88 -1.91 9.60
C LYS A 51 7.60 -2.50 8.22
N ILE A 52 6.39 -2.30 7.73
CA ILE A 52 6.07 -2.76 6.39
C ILE A 52 6.95 -2.05 5.37
N PHE A 53 7.18 -0.76 5.57
CA PHE A 53 8.05 -0.02 4.65
C PHE A 53 9.52 -0.40 4.82
N ALA A 54 9.89 -1.08 5.87
CA ALA A 54 11.30 -1.34 6.16
C ALA A 54 11.82 -2.57 5.46
N ASP A 55 11.37 -2.85 4.27
CA ASP A 55 11.83 -3.98 3.49
C ASP A 55 12.11 -3.51 2.07
N THR A 56 13.31 -3.76 1.58
CA THR A 56 13.72 -3.25 0.30
C THR A 56 12.84 -3.74 -0.84
N THR A 57 12.47 -5.02 -0.80
CA THR A 57 11.63 -5.56 -1.87
C THR A 57 10.28 -4.88 -1.89
N ARG A 58 9.69 -4.66 -0.73
CA ARG A 58 8.39 -3.97 -0.67
C ARG A 58 8.51 -2.55 -1.16
N ILE A 59 9.58 -1.86 -0.80
CA ILE A 59 9.78 -0.51 -1.27
C ILE A 59 9.92 -0.50 -2.80
N LYS A 60 10.62 -1.47 -3.36
CA LYS A 60 10.74 -1.53 -4.82
C LYS A 60 9.39 -1.71 -5.48
N ILE A 61 8.55 -2.57 -4.90
CA ILE A 61 7.23 -2.80 -5.46
C ILE A 61 6.39 -1.51 -5.39
N LEU A 62 6.40 -0.87 -4.23
CA LEU A 62 5.63 0.36 -4.08
C LEU A 62 6.14 1.43 -5.03
N TYR A 63 7.45 1.53 -5.18
CA TYR A 63 8.01 2.51 -6.08
C TYR A 63 7.61 2.24 -7.52
N ALA A 64 7.59 0.96 -7.90
CA ALA A 64 7.18 0.59 -9.25
C ALA A 64 5.73 0.98 -9.52
N LEU A 65 4.91 1.06 -8.49
CA LEU A 65 3.51 1.40 -8.65
C LEU A 65 3.24 2.89 -8.55
N MET A 66 4.26 3.69 -8.31
CA MET A 66 4.01 5.12 -8.11
C MET A 66 3.52 5.81 -9.36
N LYS A 67 3.95 5.34 -10.52
CA LYS A 67 3.53 5.98 -11.75
C LYS A 67 2.19 5.48 -12.24
N GLU A 68 1.99 4.20 -12.17
CA GLU A 68 0.76 3.61 -12.70
C GLU A 68 0.59 2.23 -12.13
N GLY A 69 -0.62 1.71 -12.22
CA GLY A 69 -0.90 0.35 -11.80
C GLY A 69 -0.23 -0.66 -12.72
N LYS A 70 0.07 -1.83 -12.17
CA LYS A 70 0.78 -2.86 -12.91
C LYS A 70 0.29 -4.23 -12.48
N SER A 71 0.41 -5.19 -13.39
CA SER A 71 0.13 -6.58 -13.06
C SER A 71 1.29 -7.17 -12.29
N VAL A 72 1.06 -8.33 -11.69
CA VAL A 72 2.11 -9.02 -10.94
C VAL A 72 3.31 -9.29 -11.84
N GLY A 73 3.06 -9.72 -13.07
CA GLY A 73 4.16 -10.01 -13.98
C GLY A 73 4.98 -8.78 -14.28
N ALA A 74 4.32 -7.66 -14.52
CA ALA A 74 5.05 -6.43 -14.84
C ALA A 74 5.85 -5.96 -13.63
N ILE A 75 5.29 -6.08 -12.44
CA ILE A 75 6.01 -5.71 -11.24
C ILE A 75 7.23 -6.60 -11.07
N ALA A 76 7.05 -7.91 -11.25
CA ALA A 76 8.14 -8.86 -11.07
C ALA A 76 9.29 -8.56 -12.03
N ASP A 77 8.96 -8.24 -13.27
CA ASP A 77 9.99 -7.89 -14.23
C ASP A 77 10.74 -6.63 -13.81
N GLU A 78 10.02 -5.66 -13.33
CA GLU A 78 10.63 -4.38 -13.00
C GLU A 78 11.50 -4.49 -11.77
N VAL A 79 11.05 -5.22 -10.75
CA VAL A 79 11.84 -5.30 -9.52
C VAL A 79 12.86 -6.44 -9.54
N GLY A 80 12.80 -7.30 -10.56
CA GLY A 80 13.79 -8.36 -10.66
C GLY A 80 13.55 -9.51 -9.72
N ALA A 81 12.29 -9.87 -9.49
CA ALA A 81 11.94 -10.96 -8.59
C ALA A 81 10.97 -11.90 -9.28
N SER A 82 10.74 -13.06 -8.67
CA SER A 82 9.79 -14.01 -9.23
C SER A 82 8.37 -13.54 -8.97
N GLN A 83 7.44 -14.02 -9.79
CA GLN A 83 6.06 -13.65 -9.59
C GLN A 83 5.52 -14.14 -8.27
N SER A 84 5.94 -15.31 -7.82
CA SER A 84 5.45 -15.81 -6.56
C SER A 84 5.98 -14.96 -5.40
N ALA A 85 7.22 -14.51 -5.48
CA ALA A 85 7.75 -13.63 -4.44
C ALA A 85 7.01 -12.30 -4.42
N VAL A 86 6.74 -11.75 -5.59
CA VAL A 86 6.01 -10.49 -5.67
C VAL A 86 4.59 -10.67 -5.17
N SER A 87 3.94 -11.78 -5.53
CA SER A 87 2.58 -12.02 -5.06
C SER A 87 2.53 -12.10 -3.54
N HIS A 88 3.53 -12.74 -2.95
CA HIS A 88 3.58 -12.83 -1.50
C HIS A 88 3.71 -11.44 -0.86
N GLN A 89 4.59 -10.62 -1.42
CA GLN A 89 4.77 -9.28 -0.88
C GLN A 89 3.53 -8.41 -1.11
N LEU A 90 2.89 -8.57 -2.26
CA LEU A 90 1.68 -7.80 -2.52
C LEU A 90 0.57 -8.15 -1.54
N ARG A 91 0.51 -9.41 -1.12
CA ARG A 91 -0.48 -9.78 -0.13
C ARG A 91 -0.25 -9.03 1.18
N ILE A 92 1.02 -8.94 1.60
CA ILE A 92 1.35 -8.22 2.81
C ILE A 92 1.01 -6.74 2.66
N LEU A 93 1.35 -6.16 1.52
CA LEU A 93 1.08 -4.75 1.28
C LEU A 93 -0.42 -4.49 1.22
N LYS A 94 -1.18 -5.42 0.67
CA LYS A 94 -2.62 -5.23 0.61
C LYS A 94 -3.23 -5.30 1.99
N GLN A 95 -2.78 -6.21 2.82
CA GLN A 95 -3.28 -6.29 4.18
C GLN A 95 -2.97 -5.04 4.97
N ALA A 96 -1.87 -4.39 4.65
CA ALA A 96 -1.52 -3.14 5.29
C ALA A 96 -2.18 -1.93 4.62
N ARG A 97 -3.01 -2.18 3.61
CA ARG A 97 -3.76 -1.14 2.93
C ARG A 97 -2.87 -0.15 2.20
N LEU A 98 -1.72 -0.61 1.77
CA LEU A 98 -0.82 0.24 0.99
C LEU A 98 -1.04 0.08 -0.51
N VAL A 99 -1.58 -1.06 -0.93
CA VAL A 99 -1.92 -1.27 -2.33
C VAL A 99 -3.33 -1.83 -2.41
N ARG A 100 -3.91 -1.66 -3.57
CA ARG A 100 -5.19 -2.27 -3.88
C ARG A 100 -5.11 -2.80 -5.29
N PHE A 101 -6.15 -3.52 -5.70
CA PHE A 101 -6.13 -4.14 -7.02
C PHE A 101 -7.49 -4.00 -7.66
N ARG A 102 -7.50 -4.19 -8.97
CA ARG A 102 -8.74 -4.26 -9.70
C ARG A 102 -8.56 -5.24 -10.82
N ARG A 103 -9.66 -5.73 -11.33
CA ARG A 103 -9.61 -6.63 -12.47
C ARG A 103 -9.65 -5.82 -13.74
N ASP A 104 -8.82 -6.23 -14.68
CA ASP A 104 -8.78 -5.61 -15.97
C ASP A 104 -8.75 -6.74 -16.99
N GLY A 105 -9.92 -7.19 -17.42
CA GLY A 105 -9.99 -8.35 -18.26
C GLY A 105 -9.60 -9.59 -17.50
N LYS A 106 -8.58 -10.26 -17.98
CA LYS A 106 -8.08 -11.47 -17.33
C LYS A 106 -6.95 -11.18 -16.39
N GLN A 107 -6.57 -9.95 -16.25
CA GLN A 107 -5.44 -9.60 -15.39
C GLN A 107 -5.91 -8.90 -14.15
N VAL A 108 -5.09 -8.98 -13.12
CA VAL A 108 -5.30 -8.21 -11.91
C VAL A 108 -4.23 -7.13 -11.88
N VAL A 109 -4.67 -5.89 -11.74
CA VAL A 109 -3.78 -4.74 -11.78
C VAL A 109 -3.71 -4.16 -10.38
N TYR A 110 -2.51 -4.06 -9.84
CA TYR A 110 -2.29 -3.48 -8.53
C TYR A 110 -1.90 -2.02 -8.67
N SER A 111 -2.28 -1.23 -7.68
CA SER A 111 -1.93 0.18 -7.66
C SER A 111 -1.82 0.61 -6.21
N LEU A 112 -1.24 1.78 -5.99
CA LEU A 112 -1.18 2.33 -4.65
C LEU A 112 -2.59 2.64 -4.16
N SER A 113 -2.81 2.46 -2.87
CA SER A 113 -4.14 2.66 -2.32
C SER A 113 -4.61 4.10 -2.43
N ASP A 114 -3.71 5.03 -2.16
CA ASP A 114 -4.10 6.42 -2.19
C ASP A 114 -2.84 7.27 -2.27
N ASP A 115 -3.04 8.58 -2.27
CA ASP A 115 -1.93 9.50 -2.40
C ASP A 115 -1.05 9.54 -1.18
N HIS A 116 -1.53 9.08 -0.05
CA HIS A 116 -0.69 9.07 1.15
C HIS A 116 0.51 8.17 0.96
N VAL A 117 0.31 7.01 0.34
CA VAL A 117 1.41 6.08 0.13
C VAL A 117 2.44 6.72 -0.78
N TYR A 118 1.98 7.34 -1.85
CA TYR A 118 2.88 8.03 -2.76
C TYR A 118 3.68 9.10 -2.01
N THR A 119 2.99 9.90 -1.21
CA THR A 119 3.62 11.00 -0.51
C THR A 119 4.66 10.50 0.49
N MET A 120 4.35 9.41 1.19
CA MET A 120 5.30 8.90 2.16
C MET A 120 6.60 8.47 1.50
N ILE A 121 6.50 7.78 0.37
CA ILE A 121 7.69 7.34 -0.32
C ILE A 121 8.44 8.53 -0.91
N ALA A 122 7.71 9.45 -1.52
CA ALA A 122 8.34 10.61 -2.12
C ALA A 122 9.05 11.46 -1.07
N GLN A 123 8.42 11.66 0.07
CA GLN A 123 9.06 12.44 1.12
C GLN A 123 10.31 11.75 1.65
N GLY A 124 10.25 10.43 1.80
CA GLY A 124 11.41 9.70 2.23
C GLY A 124 12.56 9.84 1.24
N MET A 125 12.24 9.75 -0.04
CA MET A 125 13.27 9.90 -1.07
C MET A 125 13.89 11.29 -1.05
N VAL A 126 13.05 12.31 -0.93
CA VAL A 126 13.56 13.67 -0.87
C VAL A 126 14.47 13.83 0.34
N HIS A 127 14.07 13.30 1.47
CA HIS A 127 14.86 13.41 2.68
C HIS A 127 16.23 12.76 2.52
N ILE A 128 16.28 11.60 1.92
CA ILE A 128 17.53 10.87 1.76
C ILE A 128 18.44 11.55 0.75
N CYS A 129 17.85 12.12 -0.27
CA CYS A 129 18.65 12.70 -1.35
C CYS A 129 19.06 14.14 -1.09
N GLU A 130 18.71 14.70 0.03
CA GLU A 130 19.12 16.06 0.34
C GLU A 130 20.63 16.21 0.50
#